data_6d369e028dc9540e89c01e44a29f7c75
#
_entry.id   6d369e028dc9540e89c01e44a29f7c75
#
_cell.length_a   1.000
_cell.length_b   1.000
_cell.length_c   1.000
_cell.angle_alpha   90.00
_cell.angle_beta   90.00
_cell.angle_gamma   90.00
#
_symmetry.space_group_name_H-M   'P 1'
#
loop_
_entity.id
_entity.type
_entity.pdbx_description
1 polymer ?
#
loop_
_entity_poly.entity_id
_entity_poly.type
_entity_poly.pdbx_seq_one_letter_code
_entity_poly.pdbx_strand_id
1 'polypeptide(L)'
;APQGVNAIEYAARLIGRLGEIGARLAVPERHDRRFDPPYSTVQTGLIQGGRALNIVPAECRFDFEVRALPADDPRQVAEELRDYAESELLPRMRAVERSTDIRFTPLSAYPGLLTADDSQAAELIGLLSGSTDFSTVAFGTEGGLFHQAGIPAVICGPGSMDQGHKPDEFVSLAQLEACD
;
A
#
# COMPACT_ATOMS: atom_id res chain seq x y z
N ALA A 1 14.56 -8.68 -31.91
CA ALA A 1 13.50 -8.42 -30.93
C ALA A 1 12.25 -9.27 -31.12
N PRO A 2 11.72 -9.57 -32.34
CA PRO A 2 10.45 -10.30 -32.47
C PRO A 2 10.48 -11.77 -32.02
N GLN A 3 11.65 -12.33 -31.77
CA GLN A 3 11.81 -13.72 -31.31
C GLN A 3 11.94 -13.88 -29.78
N GLY A 4 11.86 -12.80 -29.02
CA GLY A 4 11.99 -12.81 -27.57
C GLY A 4 10.86 -12.07 -26.88
N VAL A 5 10.60 -12.42 -25.62
CA VAL A 5 9.65 -11.74 -24.74
C VAL A 5 10.39 -10.66 -23.98
N ASN A 6 10.04 -9.39 -24.21
CA ASN A 6 10.66 -8.25 -23.51
C ASN A 6 10.00 -8.06 -22.15
N ALA A 7 10.67 -8.48 -21.09
CA ALA A 7 10.14 -8.41 -19.72
C ALA A 7 9.80 -6.98 -19.27
N ILE A 8 10.57 -5.96 -19.71
CA ILE A 8 10.29 -4.55 -19.38
C ILE A 8 8.96 -4.10 -20.00
N GLU A 9 8.67 -4.47 -21.26
CA GLU A 9 7.43 -4.07 -21.92
C GLU A 9 6.18 -4.72 -21.26
N TYR A 10 6.31 -5.94 -20.74
CA TYR A 10 5.24 -6.59 -20.00
C TYR A 10 5.08 -6.01 -18.59
N ALA A 11 6.18 -5.68 -17.90
CA ALA A 11 6.13 -4.95 -16.64
C ALA A 11 5.47 -3.57 -16.80
N ALA A 12 5.79 -2.84 -17.87
CA ALA A 12 5.18 -1.54 -18.17
C ALA A 12 3.66 -1.63 -18.36
N ARG A 13 3.15 -2.72 -18.95
CA ARG A 13 1.70 -2.95 -19.07
C ARG A 13 1.04 -3.21 -17.72
N LEU A 14 1.68 -3.97 -16.84
CA LEU A 14 1.21 -4.18 -15.47
C LEU A 14 1.19 -2.87 -14.68
N ILE A 15 2.25 -2.07 -14.79
CA ILE A 15 2.33 -0.74 -14.13
C ILE A 15 1.25 0.20 -14.69
N GLY A 16 1.01 0.18 -16.02
CA GLY A 16 -0.10 0.91 -16.63
C GLY A 16 -1.46 0.49 -16.07
N ARG A 17 -1.68 -0.82 -15.90
CA ARG A 17 -2.90 -1.36 -15.29
C ARG A 17 -3.06 -0.93 -13.84
N LEU A 18 -1.98 -0.92 -13.05
CA LEU A 18 -1.99 -0.36 -11.69
C LEU A 18 -2.41 1.11 -11.67
N GLY A 19 -1.92 1.91 -12.61
CA GLY A 19 -2.33 3.31 -12.76
C GLY A 19 -3.84 3.45 -13.04
N GLU A 20 -4.42 2.60 -13.90
CA GLU A 20 -5.86 2.57 -14.16
C GLU A 20 -6.67 2.20 -12.91
N ILE A 21 -6.20 1.20 -12.15
CA ILE A 21 -6.80 0.80 -10.88
C ILE A 21 -6.76 1.98 -9.89
N GLY A 22 -5.60 2.63 -9.74
CA GLY A 22 -5.44 3.81 -8.88
C GLY A 22 -6.39 4.94 -9.25
N ALA A 23 -6.55 5.24 -10.53
CA ALA A 23 -7.49 6.25 -11.01
C ALA A 23 -8.96 5.92 -10.66
N ARG A 24 -9.36 4.64 -10.71
CA ARG A 24 -10.70 4.22 -10.29
C ARG A 24 -10.92 4.31 -8.78
N LEU A 25 -9.88 4.09 -7.98
CA LEU A 25 -9.97 4.22 -6.53
C LEU A 25 -10.07 5.69 -6.10
N ALA A 26 -9.53 6.61 -6.89
CA ALA A 26 -9.48 8.04 -6.58
C ALA A 26 -10.72 8.83 -7.04
N VAL A 27 -11.78 8.18 -7.55
CA VAL A 27 -13.01 8.90 -7.94
C VAL A 27 -13.73 9.50 -6.73
N PRO A 28 -14.33 10.71 -6.86
CA PRO A 28 -14.93 11.44 -5.72
C PRO A 28 -15.98 10.65 -4.94
N GLU A 29 -16.69 9.73 -5.59
CA GLU A 29 -17.75 8.90 -5.00
C GLU A 29 -17.20 7.90 -3.97
N ARG A 30 -15.88 7.64 -4.00
CA ARG A 30 -15.19 6.74 -3.07
C ARG A 30 -14.44 7.47 -1.95
N HIS A 31 -14.53 8.80 -1.91
CA HIS A 31 -13.81 9.60 -0.93
C HIS A 31 -14.33 9.42 0.48
N ASP A 32 -13.42 9.17 1.42
CA ASP A 32 -13.64 9.27 2.85
C ASP A 32 -12.86 10.47 3.41
N ARG A 33 -13.57 11.54 3.72
CA ARG A 33 -12.97 12.82 4.15
C ARG A 33 -12.30 12.78 5.52
N ARG A 34 -12.39 11.65 6.22
CA ARG A 34 -11.65 11.44 7.47
C ARG A 34 -10.16 11.20 7.22
N PHE A 35 -9.77 10.88 5.97
CA PHE A 35 -8.41 10.55 5.58
C PHE A 35 -7.82 11.59 4.63
N ASP A 36 -6.48 11.69 4.63
CA ASP A 36 -5.71 12.48 3.68
C ASP A 36 -4.55 11.61 3.11
N PRO A 37 -4.57 11.27 1.80
CA PRO A 37 -5.63 11.57 0.83
C PRO A 37 -6.95 10.82 1.15
N PRO A 38 -8.11 11.35 0.70
CA PRO A 38 -9.42 10.81 1.04
C PRO A 38 -9.82 9.55 0.23
N TYR A 39 -8.88 8.88 -0.40
CA TYR A 39 -9.08 7.69 -1.24
C TYR A 39 -7.89 6.73 -1.14
N SER A 40 -8.14 5.48 -1.48
CA SER A 40 -7.08 4.47 -1.56
C SER A 40 -6.11 4.77 -2.70
N THR A 41 -4.81 4.66 -2.42
CA THR A 41 -3.75 4.96 -3.39
C THR A 41 -2.99 3.71 -3.79
N VAL A 42 -2.46 3.74 -5.01
CA VAL A 42 -1.59 2.70 -5.57
C VAL A 42 -0.33 3.37 -6.11
N GLN A 43 0.83 2.85 -5.77
CA GLN A 43 2.11 3.40 -6.20
C GLN A 43 3.07 2.29 -6.59
N THR A 44 3.75 2.45 -7.74
CA THR A 44 4.95 1.67 -8.08
C THR A 44 6.17 2.43 -7.57
N GLY A 45 6.85 1.88 -6.56
CA GLY A 45 7.97 2.55 -5.91
C GLY A 45 9.34 2.18 -6.48
N LEU A 46 9.49 0.96 -7.00
CA LEU A 46 10.75 0.45 -7.53
C LEU A 46 10.52 -0.30 -8.83
N ILE A 47 11.48 -0.18 -9.76
CA ILE A 47 11.54 -0.99 -10.99
C ILE A 47 13.00 -1.28 -11.35
N GLN A 48 13.28 -2.53 -11.70
CA GLN A 48 14.59 -2.99 -12.18
C GLN A 48 14.41 -3.95 -13.35
N GLY A 49 15.15 -3.77 -14.44
CA GLY A 49 15.11 -4.66 -15.60
C GLY A 49 16.13 -4.30 -16.67
N GLY A 50 16.47 -5.32 -17.48
CA GLY A 50 17.40 -5.17 -18.58
C GLY A 50 18.88 -5.11 -18.17
N ARG A 51 19.77 -5.25 -19.16
CA ARG A 51 21.22 -5.20 -18.99
C ARG A 51 21.92 -4.29 -20.00
N ALA A 52 21.41 -4.23 -21.22
CA ALA A 52 21.96 -3.40 -22.30
C ALA A 52 20.86 -3.05 -23.31
N LEU A 53 21.03 -1.92 -23.98
CA LEU A 53 20.03 -1.37 -24.92
C LEU A 53 19.69 -2.34 -26.07
N ASN A 54 20.65 -3.13 -26.52
CA ASN A 54 20.53 -4.01 -27.69
C ASN A 54 20.27 -5.49 -27.31
N ILE A 55 19.93 -5.77 -26.04
CA ILE A 55 19.58 -7.11 -25.56
C ILE A 55 18.13 -7.09 -25.10
N VAL A 56 17.31 -8.07 -25.55
CA VAL A 56 15.94 -8.23 -25.04
C VAL A 56 15.98 -8.56 -23.56
N PRO A 57 15.36 -7.79 -22.69
CA PRO A 57 15.35 -8.04 -21.24
C PRO A 57 14.66 -9.34 -20.90
N ALA A 58 15.38 -10.26 -20.26
CA ALA A 58 14.85 -11.54 -19.81
C ALA A 58 14.04 -11.41 -18.52
N GLU A 59 14.35 -10.41 -17.69
CA GLU A 59 13.74 -10.20 -16.39
C GLU A 59 13.43 -8.71 -16.19
N CYS A 60 12.30 -8.45 -15.53
CA CYS A 60 11.96 -7.16 -14.98
C CYS A 60 11.19 -7.39 -13.67
N ARG A 61 11.62 -6.72 -12.61
CA ARG A 61 10.95 -6.69 -11.32
C ARG A 61 10.50 -5.28 -11.02
N PHE A 62 9.32 -5.14 -10.46
CA PHE A 62 8.88 -3.90 -9.86
C PHE A 62 8.14 -4.20 -8.55
N ASP A 63 8.24 -3.27 -7.61
CA ASP A 63 7.56 -3.32 -6.34
C ASP A 63 6.51 -2.22 -6.30
N PHE A 64 5.31 -2.56 -5.84
CA PHE A 64 4.21 -1.62 -5.68
C PHE A 64 3.57 -1.75 -4.30
N GLU A 65 2.95 -0.68 -3.85
CA GLU A 65 2.17 -0.66 -2.62
C GLU A 65 0.73 -0.20 -2.89
N VAL A 66 -0.16 -0.62 -2.02
CA VAL A 66 -1.55 -0.14 -1.95
C VAL A 66 -1.78 0.37 -0.54
N ARG A 67 -2.13 1.65 -0.41
CA ARG A 67 -2.59 2.22 0.85
C ARG A 67 -4.10 2.32 0.77
N ALA A 68 -4.77 1.38 1.42
CA ALA A 68 -6.21 1.22 1.32
C ALA A 68 -6.93 1.96 2.45
N LEU A 69 -8.02 2.65 2.11
CA LEU A 69 -9.01 3.05 3.11
C LEU A 69 -9.58 1.79 3.80
N PRO A 70 -10.06 1.90 5.05
CA PRO A 70 -10.63 0.76 5.77
C PRO A 70 -11.80 0.05 5.06
N ALA A 71 -12.50 0.75 4.18
CA ALA A 71 -13.59 0.20 3.37
C ALA A 71 -13.12 -0.60 2.15
N ASP A 72 -11.84 -0.48 1.76
CA ASP A 72 -11.27 -1.15 0.60
C ASP A 72 -10.39 -2.33 1.03
N ASP A 73 -10.45 -3.42 0.27
CA ASP A 73 -9.54 -4.55 0.46
C ASP A 73 -8.35 -4.44 -0.50
N PRO A 74 -7.13 -4.17 0.00
CA PRO A 74 -5.95 -4.05 -0.86
C PRO A 74 -5.62 -5.33 -1.63
N ARG A 75 -6.08 -6.51 -1.16
CA ARG A 75 -5.91 -7.79 -1.86
C ARG A 75 -6.61 -7.80 -3.22
N GLN A 76 -7.75 -7.13 -3.33
CA GLN A 76 -8.49 -7.03 -4.61
C GLN A 76 -7.68 -6.35 -5.70
N VAL A 77 -6.84 -5.37 -5.36
CA VAL A 77 -5.92 -4.73 -6.32
C VAL A 77 -4.89 -5.73 -6.84
N ALA A 78 -4.30 -6.52 -5.95
CA ALA A 78 -3.32 -7.55 -6.33
C ALA A 78 -3.97 -8.70 -7.14
N GLU A 79 -5.19 -9.09 -6.79
CA GLU A 79 -5.97 -10.11 -7.51
C GLU A 79 -6.32 -9.62 -8.92
N GLU A 80 -6.84 -8.42 -9.06
CA GLU A 80 -7.16 -7.85 -10.39
C GLU A 80 -5.92 -7.74 -11.29
N LEU A 81 -4.79 -7.36 -10.71
CA LEU A 81 -3.53 -7.30 -11.46
C LEU A 81 -3.06 -8.70 -11.87
N ARG A 82 -3.26 -9.70 -11.02
CA ARG A 82 -2.95 -11.11 -11.32
C ARG A 82 -3.86 -11.64 -12.42
N ASP A 83 -5.16 -11.39 -12.34
CA ASP A 83 -6.12 -11.80 -13.35
C ASP A 83 -5.78 -11.21 -14.72
N TYR A 84 -5.40 -9.93 -14.76
CA TYR A 84 -4.92 -9.29 -15.98
C TYR A 84 -3.63 -9.94 -16.51
N ALA A 85 -2.69 -10.28 -15.63
CA ALA A 85 -1.47 -10.98 -16.03
C ALA A 85 -1.78 -12.36 -16.62
N GLU A 86 -2.67 -13.13 -15.98
CA GLU A 86 -3.01 -14.50 -16.37
C GLU A 86 -3.87 -14.56 -17.64
N SER A 87 -4.85 -13.66 -17.76
CA SER A 87 -5.78 -13.67 -18.90
C SER A 87 -5.23 -12.99 -20.16
N GLU A 88 -4.47 -11.91 -19.99
CA GLU A 88 -4.05 -11.07 -21.12
C GLU A 88 -2.57 -11.18 -21.46
N LEU A 89 -1.70 -11.25 -20.46
CA LEU A 89 -0.26 -11.12 -20.71
C LEU A 89 0.42 -12.47 -20.89
N LEU A 90 0.21 -13.40 -19.97
CA LEU A 90 0.84 -14.74 -20.02
C LEU A 90 0.54 -15.51 -21.31
N PRO A 91 -0.69 -15.52 -21.86
CA PRO A 91 -0.95 -16.21 -23.14
C PRO A 91 -0.11 -15.62 -24.28
N ARG A 92 0.06 -14.30 -24.33
CA ARG A 92 0.86 -13.64 -25.37
C ARG A 92 2.36 -13.91 -25.20
N MET A 93 2.84 -13.93 -23.96
CA MET A 93 4.24 -14.25 -23.63
C MET A 93 4.55 -15.69 -24.03
N ARG A 94 3.70 -16.64 -23.61
CA ARG A 94 3.87 -18.08 -23.86
C ARG A 94 3.69 -18.50 -25.31
N ALA A 95 3.02 -17.69 -26.13
CA ALA A 95 2.96 -17.89 -27.58
C ALA A 95 4.32 -17.66 -28.25
N VAL A 96 5.22 -16.85 -27.64
CA VAL A 96 6.57 -16.58 -28.12
C VAL A 96 7.58 -17.50 -27.45
N GLU A 97 7.52 -17.61 -26.10
CA GLU A 97 8.41 -18.44 -25.29
C GLU A 97 7.64 -19.10 -24.16
N ARG A 98 7.50 -20.44 -24.21
CA ARG A 98 6.65 -21.22 -23.30
C ARG A 98 7.09 -21.19 -21.84
N SER A 99 8.38 -20.94 -21.57
CA SER A 99 8.95 -20.91 -20.23
C SER A 99 8.71 -19.59 -19.48
N THR A 100 8.08 -18.60 -20.14
CA THR A 100 7.83 -17.29 -19.51
C THR A 100 6.78 -17.37 -18.42
N ASP A 101 6.99 -16.55 -17.38
CA ASP A 101 6.12 -16.50 -16.21
C ASP A 101 6.03 -15.08 -15.63
N ILE A 102 4.95 -14.81 -14.88
CA ILE A 102 4.75 -13.61 -14.07
C ILE A 102 4.46 -14.06 -12.65
N ARG A 103 5.28 -13.63 -11.68
CA ARG A 103 5.16 -14.03 -10.28
C ARG A 103 4.82 -12.83 -9.42
N PHE A 104 3.91 -13.04 -8.48
CA PHE A 104 3.52 -12.07 -7.46
C PHE A 104 3.96 -12.60 -6.10
N THR A 105 4.74 -11.79 -5.39
CA THR A 105 5.23 -12.12 -4.05
C THR A 105 4.77 -11.04 -3.07
N PRO A 106 3.88 -11.36 -2.11
CA PRO A 106 3.53 -10.42 -1.06
C PRO A 106 4.77 -10.10 -0.21
N LEU A 107 5.02 -8.81 0.04
CA LEU A 107 6.09 -8.35 0.91
C LEU A 107 5.57 -8.11 2.33
N SER A 108 4.43 -7.42 2.43
CA SER A 108 3.73 -7.16 3.68
C SER A 108 2.25 -6.91 3.41
N ALA A 109 1.40 -7.12 4.40
CA ALA A 109 -0.02 -6.78 4.34
C ALA A 109 -0.54 -6.50 5.75
N TYR A 110 -1.08 -5.30 5.94
CA TYR A 110 -1.73 -4.89 7.19
C TYR A 110 -3.13 -4.41 6.87
N PRO A 111 -4.16 -4.85 7.61
CA PRO A 111 -5.50 -4.27 7.49
C PRO A 111 -5.50 -2.84 8.02
N GLY A 112 -6.34 -1.98 7.44
CA GLY A 112 -6.57 -0.64 7.96
C GLY A 112 -7.13 -0.69 9.39
N LEU A 113 -6.76 0.29 10.21
CA LEU A 113 -7.34 0.51 11.53
C LEU A 113 -8.36 1.64 11.46
N LEU A 114 -9.59 1.36 11.85
CA LEU A 114 -10.63 2.37 12.08
C LEU A 114 -11.32 2.03 13.40
N THR A 115 -10.92 2.72 14.45
CA THR A 115 -11.48 2.56 15.78
C THR A 115 -12.56 3.61 16.00
N ALA A 116 -13.69 3.21 16.58
CA ALA A 116 -14.74 4.13 16.93
C ALA A 116 -14.31 5.03 18.10
N ASP A 117 -14.68 6.32 18.06
CA ASP A 117 -14.29 7.29 19.08
C ASP A 117 -14.84 6.95 20.48
N ASP A 118 -15.93 6.20 20.54
CA ASP A 118 -16.57 5.69 21.76
C ASP A 118 -16.10 4.27 22.18
N SER A 119 -15.01 3.79 21.60
CA SER A 119 -14.44 2.49 21.97
C SER A 119 -13.74 2.56 23.33
N GLN A 120 -13.67 1.42 24.02
CA GLN A 120 -12.94 1.31 25.31
C GLN A 120 -11.47 1.73 25.20
N ALA A 121 -10.83 1.46 24.05
CA ALA A 121 -9.45 1.88 23.82
C ALA A 121 -9.35 3.41 23.67
N ALA A 122 -10.29 4.05 22.96
CA ALA A 122 -10.34 5.50 22.82
C ALA A 122 -10.62 6.19 24.17
N GLU A 123 -11.59 5.68 24.94
CA GLU A 123 -11.88 6.18 26.29
C GLU A 123 -10.67 6.08 27.22
N LEU A 124 -9.99 4.92 27.24
CA LEU A 124 -8.83 4.70 28.08
C LEU A 124 -7.69 5.65 27.72
N ILE A 125 -7.35 5.77 26.42
CA ILE A 125 -6.26 6.65 26.02
C ILE A 125 -6.59 8.12 26.24
N GLY A 126 -7.85 8.52 26.08
CA GLY A 126 -8.34 9.86 26.41
C GLY A 126 -8.11 10.21 27.89
N LEU A 127 -8.35 9.26 28.79
CA LEU A 127 -8.09 9.42 30.23
C LEU A 127 -6.57 9.53 30.53
N LEU A 128 -5.75 8.70 29.88
CA LEU A 128 -4.30 8.66 30.12
C LEU A 128 -3.57 9.85 29.52
N SER A 129 -3.91 10.26 28.31
CA SER A 129 -3.25 11.37 27.60
C SER A 129 -3.82 12.75 27.95
N GLY A 130 -5.01 12.79 28.54
CA GLY A 130 -5.73 14.05 28.77
C GLY A 130 -6.30 14.69 27.47
N SER A 131 -6.28 13.98 26.37
CA SER A 131 -6.79 14.45 25.07
C SER A 131 -7.84 13.48 24.52
N THR A 132 -8.90 14.04 23.91
CA THR A 132 -9.93 13.32 23.17
C THR A 132 -9.89 13.63 21.68
N ASP A 133 -8.82 14.28 21.22
CA ASP A 133 -8.64 14.60 19.81
C ASP A 133 -8.02 13.40 19.09
N PHE A 134 -8.85 12.72 18.29
CA PHE A 134 -8.43 11.61 17.45
C PHE A 134 -8.28 12.08 15.99
N SER A 135 -7.26 11.57 15.33
CA SER A 135 -7.01 11.81 13.91
C SER A 135 -6.73 10.50 13.19
N THR A 136 -6.86 10.52 11.88
CA THR A 136 -6.45 9.42 11.01
C THR A 136 -5.12 9.73 10.37
N VAL A 137 -4.35 8.71 10.08
CA VAL A 137 -3.02 8.80 9.45
C VAL A 137 -2.89 7.82 8.32
N ALA A 138 -2.09 8.15 7.31
CA ALA A 138 -1.91 7.35 6.09
C ALA A 138 -0.70 6.40 6.19
N PHE A 139 -0.43 5.81 7.36
CA PHE A 139 0.62 4.80 7.50
C PHE A 139 0.06 3.46 7.97
N GLY A 140 0.77 2.36 7.65
CA GLY A 140 0.41 1.02 8.09
C GLY A 140 0.84 0.75 9.52
N THR A 141 0.03 -0.03 10.25
CA THR A 141 0.29 -0.47 11.62
C THR A 141 -0.35 -1.82 11.88
N GLU A 142 0.18 -2.58 12.83
CA GLU A 142 -0.42 -3.83 13.30
C GLU A 142 -1.74 -3.62 14.05
N GLY A 143 -2.10 -2.39 14.40
CA GLY A 143 -3.37 -2.07 15.08
C GLY A 143 -4.60 -2.65 14.39
N GLY A 144 -4.61 -2.69 13.07
CA GLY A 144 -5.67 -3.32 12.30
C GLY A 144 -5.78 -4.84 12.51
N LEU A 145 -4.68 -5.53 12.80
CA LEU A 145 -4.70 -6.97 13.14
C LEU A 145 -5.36 -7.21 14.49
N PHE A 146 -5.06 -6.37 15.49
CA PHE A 146 -5.73 -6.43 16.79
C PHE A 146 -7.23 -6.17 16.65
N HIS A 147 -7.60 -5.16 15.86
CA HIS A 147 -8.99 -4.82 15.59
C HIS A 147 -9.75 -6.01 14.94
N GLN A 148 -9.15 -6.67 13.95
CA GLN A 148 -9.75 -7.88 13.32
C GLN A 148 -9.87 -9.04 14.29
N ALA A 149 -9.01 -9.13 15.30
CA ALA A 149 -9.11 -10.11 16.38
C ALA A 149 -10.15 -9.75 17.47
N GLY A 150 -10.91 -8.65 17.26
CA GLY A 150 -11.92 -8.17 18.22
C GLY A 150 -11.34 -7.40 19.41
N ILE A 151 -10.07 -6.97 19.31
CA ILE A 151 -9.39 -6.19 20.35
C ILE A 151 -9.42 -4.71 19.90
N PRO A 152 -10.15 -3.82 20.60
CA PRO A 152 -10.13 -2.39 20.32
C PRO A 152 -8.71 -1.85 20.43
N ALA A 153 -8.25 -1.13 19.41
CA ALA A 153 -6.89 -0.60 19.34
C ALA A 153 -6.88 0.85 18.88
N VAL A 154 -6.03 1.65 19.48
CA VAL A 154 -5.69 3.03 19.05
C VAL A 154 -4.18 3.17 19.04
N ILE A 155 -3.67 4.06 18.20
CA ILE A 155 -2.25 4.38 18.16
C ILE A 155 -2.05 5.65 18.99
N CYS A 156 -1.16 5.59 19.97
CA CYS A 156 -0.76 6.72 20.78
C CYS A 156 0.73 6.63 21.09
N GLY A 157 1.42 7.74 21.03
CA GLY A 157 2.84 7.82 21.33
C GLY A 157 3.38 9.23 21.15
N PRO A 158 4.65 9.46 21.55
CA PRO A 158 5.29 10.75 21.38
C PRO A 158 5.61 11.01 19.91
N GLY A 159 5.72 12.28 19.54
CA GLY A 159 6.07 12.71 18.19
C GLY A 159 4.92 13.42 17.48
N SER A 160 5.20 13.81 16.25
CA SER A 160 4.21 14.41 15.34
C SER A 160 4.42 13.84 13.93
N MET A 161 3.32 13.52 13.25
CA MET A 161 3.39 13.11 11.85
C MET A 161 3.92 14.20 10.91
N ASP A 162 3.94 15.45 11.36
CA ASP A 162 4.61 16.55 10.65
C ASP A 162 6.13 16.34 10.54
N GLN A 163 6.70 15.54 11.43
CA GLN A 163 8.12 15.19 11.45
C GLN A 163 8.40 13.80 10.87
N GLY A 164 7.38 12.94 10.85
CA GLY A 164 7.51 11.55 10.41
C GLY A 164 7.85 11.42 8.92
N HIS A 165 8.69 10.44 8.59
CA HIS A 165 9.12 10.09 7.22
C HIS A 165 9.83 11.24 6.47
N LYS A 166 10.49 12.14 7.22
CA LYS A 166 11.28 13.26 6.68
C LYS A 166 12.76 13.11 7.03
N PRO A 167 13.67 13.70 6.23
CA PRO A 167 15.07 13.81 6.66
C PRO A 167 15.16 14.50 8.01
N ASP A 168 16.06 13.98 8.85
CA ASP A 168 16.29 14.48 10.22
C ASP A 168 15.05 14.39 11.13
N GLU A 169 14.24 13.34 10.95
CA GLU A 169 13.09 13.02 11.81
C GLU A 169 13.50 13.03 13.29
N PHE A 170 12.71 13.70 14.12
CA PHE A 170 13.00 13.84 15.55
C PHE A 170 11.72 13.74 16.40
N VAL A 171 11.92 13.47 17.68
CA VAL A 171 10.92 13.59 18.73
C VAL A 171 11.47 14.49 19.85
N SER A 172 10.63 15.33 20.46
CA SER A 172 11.06 16.18 21.56
C SER A 172 11.20 15.38 22.86
N LEU A 173 12.20 15.73 23.68
CA LEU A 173 12.37 15.10 24.99
C LEU A 173 11.15 15.31 25.90
N ALA A 174 10.49 16.47 25.83
CA ALA A 174 9.28 16.76 26.60
C ALA A 174 8.11 15.82 26.22
N GLN A 175 8.00 15.38 24.96
CA GLN A 175 6.99 14.40 24.56
C GLN A 175 7.35 12.98 25.03
N LEU A 176 8.63 12.63 25.05
CA LEU A 176 9.08 11.36 25.64
C LEU A 176 8.77 11.31 27.14
N GLU A 177 9.12 12.37 27.88
CA GLU A 177 8.83 12.50 29.32
C GLU A 177 7.32 12.46 29.63
N ALA A 178 6.48 12.95 28.73
CA ALA A 178 5.02 12.90 28.89
C ALA A 178 4.41 11.50 28.64
N CYS A 179 5.16 10.59 28.01
CA CYS A 179 4.74 9.21 27.76
C CYS A 179 5.18 8.23 28.86
N ASP A 180 6.11 8.62 29.74
CA ASP A 180 6.60 7.84 30.88
C ASP A 180 5.67 7.99 32.11
#